data_6d1bb81de62e0eb011628819ee77ea7d
#
_entry.id   6d1bb81de62e0eb011628819ee77ea7d
#
_cell.length_a   1.000
_cell.length_b   1.000
_cell.length_c   1.000
_cell.angle_alpha   90.00
_cell.angle_beta   90.00
_cell.angle_gamma   90.00
#
_symmetry.space_group_name_H-M   'P 1'
#
loop_
_entity.id
_entity.type
_entity.pdbx_description
1 polymer ?
#
loop_
_entity_poly.entity_id
_entity_poly.type
_entity_poly.pdbx_seq_one_letter_code
_entity_poly.pdbx_strand_id
1 'polypeptide(L)'
;MKNSNLDRRTKYSLRVIRAALFELLETKSLDAVTVTDICALADVNRGTFYKYYRDVYDLFEKTQDEFIDKLHALFEETKAVGSEMPDFFTSVFRILSENKELVQVARNREFAEQFTKKLLGFVLPQINQLIINADPNANEEKIRFLSEYIMGGCTRVEAAWIGENMTVPADHMERYITEFIKNTLQIA
;
A
#
# COMPACT_ATOMS: atom_id res chain seq x y z
N MET A 1 16.37 14.45 -26.47
CA MET A 1 16.46 12.97 -26.56
C MET A 1 17.42 12.27 -25.58
N LYS A 2 18.32 12.99 -24.86
CA LYS A 2 19.23 12.37 -23.84
C LYS A 2 18.54 12.04 -22.50
N ASN A 3 17.39 12.62 -22.17
CA ASN A 3 16.73 12.46 -20.88
C ASN A 3 15.95 11.14 -20.71
N SER A 4 15.43 10.56 -21.80
CA SER A 4 14.58 9.35 -21.71
C SER A 4 15.38 8.07 -21.38
N ASN A 5 16.64 7.99 -21.79
CA ASN A 5 17.50 6.81 -21.53
C ASN A 5 18.08 6.82 -20.09
N LEU A 6 18.36 8.02 -19.56
CA LEU A 6 18.82 8.20 -18.18
C LEU A 6 17.66 7.85 -17.20
N ASP A 7 16.46 8.29 -17.53
CA ASP A 7 15.25 7.99 -16.77
C ASP A 7 14.95 6.48 -16.77
N ARG A 8 15.09 5.80 -17.91
CA ARG A 8 14.87 4.34 -18.02
C ARG A 8 15.88 3.53 -17.19
N ARG A 9 17.16 3.88 -17.22
CA ARG A 9 18.19 3.22 -16.41
C ARG A 9 17.98 3.45 -14.92
N THR A 10 17.63 4.65 -14.54
CA THR A 10 17.30 5.00 -13.15
C THR A 10 16.12 4.17 -12.66
N LYS A 11 15.01 4.17 -13.39
CA LYS A 11 13.82 3.37 -13.05
C LYS A 11 14.13 1.89 -12.93
N TYR A 12 14.95 1.37 -13.84
CA TYR A 12 15.39 -0.03 -13.78
C TYR A 12 16.19 -0.30 -12.49
N SER A 13 17.21 0.53 -12.19
CA SER A 13 18.05 0.35 -11.00
C SER A 13 17.21 0.40 -9.71
N LEU A 14 16.31 1.38 -9.58
CA LEU A 14 15.42 1.50 -8.43
C LEU A 14 14.51 0.27 -8.28
N ARG A 15 13.98 -0.25 -9.39
CA ARG A 15 13.14 -1.45 -9.40
C ARG A 15 13.89 -2.68 -8.91
N VAL A 16 15.09 -2.97 -9.47
CA VAL A 16 15.83 -4.18 -9.09
C VAL A 16 16.37 -4.11 -7.67
N ILE A 17 16.75 -2.92 -7.18
CA ILE A 17 17.17 -2.71 -5.78
C ILE A 17 15.99 -3.00 -4.82
N ARG A 18 14.79 -2.52 -5.12
CA ARG A 18 13.59 -2.79 -4.33
C ARG A 18 13.20 -4.27 -4.35
N ALA A 19 13.18 -4.88 -5.54
CA ALA A 19 12.88 -6.29 -5.68
C ALA A 19 13.84 -7.16 -4.84
N ALA A 20 15.13 -6.84 -4.85
CA ALA A 20 16.13 -7.53 -4.04
C ALA A 20 15.91 -7.35 -2.53
N LEU A 21 15.52 -6.15 -2.08
CA LEU A 21 15.15 -5.95 -0.68
C LEU A 21 14.01 -6.89 -0.28
N PHE A 22 12.94 -6.94 -1.07
CA PHE A 22 11.76 -7.75 -0.75
C PHE A 22 12.04 -9.25 -0.76
N GLU A 23 12.82 -9.72 -1.72
CA GLU A 23 13.24 -11.11 -1.78
C GLU A 23 14.07 -11.50 -0.53
N LEU A 24 14.96 -10.63 -0.08
CA LEU A 24 15.72 -10.84 1.16
C LEU A 24 14.82 -10.84 2.40
N LEU A 25 13.82 -9.98 2.45
CA LEU A 25 12.86 -9.89 3.57
C LEU A 25 11.91 -11.11 3.66
N GLU A 26 11.84 -11.97 2.64
CA GLU A 26 11.12 -13.25 2.77
C GLU A 26 11.78 -14.21 3.76
N THR A 27 13.09 -14.08 3.96
CA THR A 27 13.89 -15.01 4.77
C THR A 27 14.71 -14.37 5.89
N LYS A 28 14.85 -13.04 5.88
CA LYS A 28 15.63 -12.26 6.86
C LYS A 28 14.77 -11.16 7.46
N SER A 29 15.05 -10.78 8.71
CA SER A 29 14.56 -9.53 9.29
C SER A 29 15.26 -8.32 8.62
N LEU A 30 14.64 -7.15 8.67
CA LEU A 30 15.22 -5.91 8.11
C LEU A 30 16.62 -5.61 8.67
N ASP A 31 16.81 -5.81 9.98
CA ASP A 31 18.10 -5.63 10.67
C ASP A 31 19.22 -6.55 10.16
N ALA A 32 18.85 -7.72 9.61
CA ALA A 32 19.80 -8.70 9.09
C ALA A 32 20.12 -8.51 7.60
N VAL A 33 19.40 -7.61 6.91
CA VAL A 33 19.66 -7.30 5.50
C VAL A 33 20.76 -6.25 5.38
N THR A 34 21.74 -6.49 4.52
CA THR A 34 22.83 -5.55 4.28
C THR A 34 22.79 -4.94 2.87
N VAL A 35 23.37 -3.77 2.68
CA VAL A 35 23.55 -3.15 1.36
C VAL A 35 24.32 -4.09 0.43
N THR A 36 25.23 -4.92 0.96
CA THR A 36 25.98 -5.90 0.19
C THR A 36 25.07 -6.99 -0.37
N ASP A 37 24.17 -7.52 0.46
CA ASP A 37 23.21 -8.54 0.03
C ASP A 37 22.30 -8.00 -1.08
N ILE A 38 21.76 -6.78 -0.87
CA ILE A 38 20.89 -6.12 -1.86
C ILE A 38 21.64 -5.91 -3.18
N CYS A 39 22.86 -5.35 -3.13
CA CYS A 39 23.64 -5.09 -4.34
C CYS A 39 24.00 -6.37 -5.09
N ALA A 40 24.35 -7.44 -4.38
CA ALA A 40 24.65 -8.74 -4.96
C ALA A 40 23.43 -9.35 -5.67
N LEU A 41 22.27 -9.31 -5.02
CA LEU A 41 21.03 -9.87 -5.54
C LEU A 41 20.47 -9.03 -6.71
N ALA A 42 20.56 -7.71 -6.62
CA ALA A 42 20.09 -6.78 -7.66
C ALA A 42 21.05 -6.66 -8.88
N ASP A 43 22.23 -7.28 -8.81
CA ASP A 43 23.31 -7.11 -9.80
C ASP A 43 23.66 -5.62 -10.04
N VAL A 44 23.82 -4.85 -8.95
CA VAL A 44 24.23 -3.45 -9.00
C VAL A 44 25.46 -3.20 -8.12
N ASN A 45 26.27 -2.22 -8.49
CA ASN A 45 27.36 -1.81 -7.60
C ASN A 45 26.88 -0.92 -6.46
N ARG A 46 27.64 -0.89 -5.35
CA ARG A 46 27.31 -0.07 -4.17
C ARG A 46 27.18 1.43 -4.48
N GLY A 47 27.96 1.96 -5.44
CA GLY A 47 27.85 3.35 -5.87
C GLY A 47 26.48 3.65 -6.49
N THR A 48 25.89 2.68 -7.22
CA THR A 48 24.52 2.81 -7.73
C THR A 48 23.51 2.82 -6.59
N PHE A 49 23.66 1.97 -5.58
CA PHE A 49 22.80 1.96 -4.39
C PHE A 49 22.86 3.31 -3.66
N TYR A 50 24.07 3.74 -3.27
CA TYR A 50 24.27 4.97 -2.50
C TYR A 50 23.93 6.27 -3.25
N LYS A 51 23.76 6.21 -4.55
CA LYS A 51 23.20 7.34 -5.32
C LYS A 51 21.74 7.64 -4.96
N TYR A 52 20.98 6.63 -4.51
CA TYR A 52 19.54 6.75 -4.27
C TYR A 52 19.15 6.57 -2.80
N TYR A 53 19.91 5.76 -2.07
CA TYR A 53 19.60 5.37 -0.69
C TYR A 53 20.84 5.47 0.20
N ARG A 54 20.65 5.96 1.42
CA ARG A 54 21.73 6.07 2.42
C ARG A 54 22.10 4.71 3.02
N ASP A 55 21.09 3.88 3.27
CA ASP A 55 21.19 2.56 3.88
C ASP A 55 19.92 1.73 3.57
N VAL A 56 19.82 0.54 4.16
CA VAL A 56 18.69 -0.37 3.97
C VAL A 56 17.39 0.21 4.53
N TYR A 57 17.47 0.92 5.65
CA TYR A 57 16.30 1.55 6.27
C TYR A 57 15.75 2.70 5.42
N ASP A 58 16.62 3.53 4.87
CA ASP A 58 16.24 4.60 3.94
C ASP A 58 15.58 4.05 2.67
N LEU A 59 16.08 2.92 2.14
CA LEU A 59 15.43 2.20 1.04
C LEU A 59 14.04 1.71 1.43
N PHE A 60 13.92 1.07 2.60
CA PHE A 60 12.67 0.54 3.11
C PHE A 60 11.63 1.65 3.34
N GLU A 61 12.02 2.73 4.01
CA GLU A 61 11.16 3.88 4.30
C GLU A 61 10.68 4.58 3.02
N LYS A 62 11.61 4.91 2.10
CA LYS A 62 11.27 5.54 0.82
C LYS A 62 10.34 4.67 -0.02
N THR A 63 10.49 3.34 0.07
CA THR A 63 9.60 2.45 -0.63
C THR A 63 8.18 2.52 -0.06
N GLN A 64 8.03 2.58 1.26
CA GLN A 64 6.73 2.79 1.89
C GLN A 64 6.11 4.14 1.48
N ASP A 65 6.91 5.20 1.50
CA ASP A 65 6.45 6.55 1.15
C ASP A 65 5.96 6.62 -0.30
N GLU A 66 6.70 6.03 -1.25
CA GLU A 66 6.26 5.96 -2.65
C GLU A 66 4.91 5.25 -2.83
N PHE A 67 4.58 4.32 -1.95
CA PHE A 67 3.27 3.64 -1.97
C PHE A 67 2.16 4.50 -1.43
N ILE A 68 2.42 5.15 -0.31
CA ILE A 68 1.48 6.11 0.28
C ILE A 68 1.21 7.23 -0.73
N ASP A 69 2.24 7.75 -1.40
CA ASP A 69 2.09 8.77 -2.43
C ASP A 69 1.22 8.31 -3.61
N LYS A 70 1.37 7.06 -4.06
CA LYS A 70 0.51 6.49 -5.10
C LYS A 70 -0.95 6.36 -4.65
N LEU A 71 -1.18 5.94 -3.40
CA LEU A 71 -2.53 5.86 -2.83
C LEU A 71 -3.15 7.26 -2.68
N HIS A 72 -2.36 8.25 -2.27
CA HIS A 72 -2.79 9.65 -2.23
C HIS A 72 -3.20 10.17 -3.61
N ALA A 73 -2.34 9.96 -4.62
CA ALA A 73 -2.63 10.38 -5.98
C ALA A 73 -3.93 9.76 -6.51
N LEU A 74 -4.13 8.46 -6.27
CA LEU A 74 -5.34 7.77 -6.66
C LEU A 74 -6.57 8.31 -5.93
N PHE A 75 -6.45 8.60 -4.64
CA PHE A 75 -7.54 9.19 -3.87
C PHE A 75 -7.94 10.56 -4.41
N GLU A 76 -6.98 11.41 -4.74
CA GLU A 76 -7.27 12.71 -5.33
C GLU A 76 -7.89 12.59 -6.74
N GLU A 77 -7.49 11.60 -7.53
CA GLU A 77 -8.10 11.28 -8.81
C GLU A 77 -9.57 10.84 -8.66
N THR A 78 -9.86 9.91 -7.75
CA THR A 78 -11.23 9.43 -7.50
C THR A 78 -12.13 10.55 -6.99
N LYS A 79 -11.62 11.39 -6.10
CA LYS A 79 -12.33 12.56 -5.58
C LYS A 79 -12.63 13.58 -6.68
N ALA A 80 -11.69 13.82 -7.60
CA ALA A 80 -11.85 14.77 -8.69
C ALA A 80 -12.96 14.37 -9.70
N VAL A 81 -13.20 13.06 -9.87
CA VAL A 81 -14.28 12.54 -10.72
C VAL A 81 -15.61 12.36 -9.98
N GLY A 82 -15.69 12.78 -8.71
CA GLY A 82 -16.90 12.68 -7.90
C GLY A 82 -17.25 11.27 -7.45
N SER A 83 -16.26 10.35 -7.49
CA SER A 83 -16.44 9.00 -7.00
C SER A 83 -16.58 8.99 -5.48
N GLU A 84 -17.40 8.07 -4.98
CA GLU A 84 -17.59 7.90 -3.54
C GLU A 84 -16.37 7.28 -2.86
N MET A 85 -16.24 7.50 -1.57
CA MET A 85 -15.14 6.97 -0.76
C MET A 85 -14.94 5.44 -0.83
N PRO A 86 -15.99 4.60 -0.98
CA PRO A 86 -15.81 3.17 -1.22
C PRO A 86 -14.89 2.85 -2.40
N ASP A 87 -14.89 3.65 -3.46
CA ASP A 87 -14.05 3.45 -4.65
C ASP A 87 -12.56 3.56 -4.35
N PHE A 88 -12.18 4.32 -3.33
CA PHE A 88 -10.80 4.38 -2.87
C PHE A 88 -10.34 3.03 -2.27
N PHE A 89 -11.13 2.45 -1.36
CA PHE A 89 -10.78 1.17 -0.74
C PHE A 89 -10.68 0.05 -1.77
N THR A 90 -11.55 0.10 -2.78
CA THR A 90 -11.57 -0.88 -3.85
C THR A 90 -10.34 -0.78 -4.74
N SER A 91 -9.88 0.43 -5.01
CA SER A 91 -8.71 0.67 -5.85
C SER A 91 -7.41 0.07 -5.29
N VAL A 92 -7.33 -0.17 -3.97
CA VAL A 92 -6.19 -0.86 -3.35
C VAL A 92 -6.01 -2.26 -3.92
N PHE A 93 -7.10 -3.01 -4.12
CA PHE A 93 -7.05 -4.37 -4.68
C PHE A 93 -6.50 -4.37 -6.11
N ARG A 94 -6.89 -3.40 -6.93
CA ARG A 94 -6.35 -3.22 -8.29
C ARG A 94 -4.86 -2.91 -8.26
N ILE A 95 -4.43 -1.94 -7.43
CA ILE A 95 -3.01 -1.58 -7.29
C ILE A 95 -2.19 -2.81 -6.88
N LEU A 96 -2.65 -3.59 -5.90
CA LEU A 96 -1.98 -4.81 -5.47
C LEU A 96 -1.90 -5.84 -6.60
N SER A 97 -3.00 -6.06 -7.34
CA SER A 97 -3.01 -7.02 -8.44
C SER A 97 -2.06 -6.67 -9.58
N GLU A 98 -1.87 -5.38 -9.84
CA GLU A 98 -0.98 -4.86 -10.89
C GLU A 98 0.49 -4.78 -10.45
N ASN A 99 0.77 -4.85 -9.14
CA ASN A 99 2.11 -4.65 -8.58
C ASN A 99 2.56 -5.84 -7.73
N LYS A 100 3.15 -6.85 -8.37
CA LYS A 100 3.67 -8.05 -7.68
C LYS A 100 4.68 -7.73 -6.57
N GLU A 101 5.48 -6.68 -6.74
CA GLU A 101 6.43 -6.20 -5.73
C GLU A 101 5.71 -5.78 -4.44
N LEU A 102 4.52 -5.16 -4.56
CA LEU A 102 3.67 -4.78 -3.43
C LEU A 102 3.14 -5.96 -2.64
N VAL A 103 2.74 -6.99 -3.37
CA VAL A 103 2.22 -8.21 -2.75
C VAL A 103 3.29 -8.92 -1.92
N GLN A 104 4.53 -8.99 -2.43
CA GLN A 104 5.65 -9.54 -1.67
C GLN A 104 5.89 -8.74 -0.38
N VAL A 105 5.81 -7.41 -0.48
CA VAL A 105 5.96 -6.50 0.65
C VAL A 105 4.86 -6.68 1.68
N ALA A 106 3.62 -6.72 1.24
CA ALA A 106 2.46 -6.89 2.11
C ALA A 106 2.48 -8.23 2.87
N ARG A 107 3.22 -9.23 2.38
CA ARG A 107 3.48 -10.50 3.08
C ARG A 107 4.52 -10.37 4.19
N ASN A 108 5.40 -9.39 4.13
CA ASN A 108 6.35 -9.14 5.21
C ASN A 108 5.64 -8.44 6.38
N ARG A 109 5.58 -9.11 7.53
CA ARG A 109 4.83 -8.65 8.70
C ARG A 109 5.30 -7.28 9.21
N GLU A 110 6.61 -7.08 9.30
CA GLU A 110 7.20 -5.84 9.80
C GLU A 110 6.88 -4.65 8.88
N PHE A 111 6.97 -4.87 7.57
CA PHE A 111 6.58 -3.87 6.59
C PHE A 111 5.07 -3.59 6.67
N ALA A 112 4.24 -4.62 6.72
CA ALA A 112 2.80 -4.47 6.78
C ALA A 112 2.36 -3.67 8.02
N GLU A 113 2.98 -3.91 9.19
CA GLU A 113 2.67 -3.16 10.42
C GLU A 113 3.04 -1.67 10.31
N GLN A 114 4.21 -1.34 9.79
CA GLN A 114 4.65 0.04 9.62
C GLN A 114 3.87 0.75 8.51
N PHE A 115 3.63 0.07 7.40
CA PHE A 115 2.83 0.57 6.30
C PHE A 115 1.39 0.87 6.74
N THR A 116 0.77 -0.05 7.49
CA THR A 116 -0.58 0.14 8.04
C THR A 116 -0.64 1.39 8.92
N LYS A 117 0.36 1.67 9.76
CA LYS A 117 0.39 2.90 10.57
C LYS A 117 0.40 4.17 9.72
N LYS A 118 1.22 4.19 8.67
CA LYS A 118 1.26 5.33 7.73
C LYS A 118 -0.07 5.47 6.98
N LEU A 119 -0.62 4.37 6.51
CA LEU A 119 -1.89 4.32 5.81
C LEU A 119 -3.05 4.81 6.69
N LEU A 120 -3.11 4.38 7.95
CA LEU A 120 -4.13 4.80 8.91
C LEU A 120 -4.17 6.32 9.07
N GLY A 121 -3.03 6.99 9.17
CA GLY A 121 -2.97 8.45 9.27
C GLY A 121 -3.66 9.17 8.10
N PHE A 122 -3.62 8.57 6.93
CA PHE A 122 -4.28 9.11 5.74
C PHE A 122 -5.75 8.69 5.62
N VAL A 123 -6.06 7.41 5.84
CA VAL A 123 -7.37 6.82 5.55
C VAL A 123 -8.41 7.10 6.64
N LEU A 124 -8.01 7.12 7.93
CA LEU A 124 -8.94 7.33 9.04
C LEU A 124 -9.76 8.63 8.95
N PRO A 125 -9.19 9.81 8.63
CA PRO A 125 -9.97 11.02 8.45
C PRO A 125 -11.06 10.89 7.40
N GLN A 126 -10.79 10.13 6.34
CA GLN A 126 -11.73 9.92 5.24
C GLN A 126 -12.87 8.98 5.66
N ILE A 127 -12.56 7.91 6.40
CA ILE A 127 -13.58 7.01 6.96
C ILE A 127 -14.45 7.76 7.96
N ASN A 128 -13.85 8.56 8.83
CA ASN A 128 -14.61 9.38 9.78
C ASN A 128 -15.62 10.28 9.06
N GLN A 129 -15.18 10.93 7.98
CA GLN A 129 -16.07 11.79 7.18
C GLN A 129 -17.20 10.98 6.53
N LEU A 130 -16.91 9.77 6.01
CA LEU A 130 -17.91 8.88 5.45
C LEU A 130 -18.96 8.48 6.50
N ILE A 131 -18.53 8.14 7.72
CA ILE A 131 -19.42 7.80 8.83
C ILE A 131 -20.30 8.99 9.23
N ILE A 132 -19.71 10.19 9.33
CA ILE A 132 -20.45 11.41 9.65
C ILE A 132 -21.50 11.74 8.58
N ASN A 133 -21.16 11.53 7.31
CA ASN A 133 -22.10 11.75 6.21
C ASN A 133 -23.27 10.74 6.25
N ALA A 134 -23.00 9.48 6.61
CA ALA A 134 -24.00 8.42 6.73
C ALA A 134 -24.89 8.59 7.99
N ASP A 135 -24.29 9.02 9.10
CA ASP A 135 -24.98 9.29 10.37
C ASP A 135 -24.49 10.61 10.99
N PRO A 136 -25.13 11.74 10.66
CA PRO A 136 -24.77 13.05 11.21
C PRO A 136 -24.94 13.17 12.74
N ASN A 137 -25.62 12.22 13.38
CA ASN A 137 -25.80 12.19 14.83
C ASN A 137 -24.83 11.24 15.53
N ALA A 138 -23.92 10.60 14.80
CA ALA A 138 -22.91 9.74 15.40
C ALA A 138 -22.02 10.53 16.37
N ASN A 139 -21.88 10.05 17.60
CA ASN A 139 -20.95 10.62 18.56
C ASN A 139 -19.51 10.16 18.29
N GLU A 140 -18.54 10.83 18.92
CA GLU A 140 -17.11 10.54 18.73
C GLU A 140 -16.75 9.08 19.04
N GLU A 141 -17.37 8.49 20.05
CA GLU A 141 -17.13 7.09 20.44
C GLU A 141 -17.60 6.14 19.34
N LYS A 142 -18.79 6.35 18.78
CA LYS A 142 -19.33 5.56 17.66
C LYS A 142 -18.46 5.69 16.43
N ILE A 143 -18.06 6.92 16.06
CA ILE A 143 -17.18 7.17 14.92
C ILE A 143 -15.87 6.40 15.09
N ARG A 144 -15.22 6.51 16.24
CA ARG A 144 -13.95 5.83 16.52
C ARG A 144 -14.07 4.32 16.37
N PHE A 145 -15.02 3.66 17.02
CA PHE A 145 -15.14 2.22 16.96
C PHE A 145 -15.61 1.70 15.61
N LEU A 146 -16.46 2.45 14.91
CA LEU A 146 -16.90 2.09 13.57
C LEU A 146 -15.77 2.23 12.54
N SER A 147 -14.90 3.23 12.68
CA SER A 147 -13.70 3.39 11.86
C SER A 147 -12.73 2.22 12.06
N GLU A 148 -12.48 1.81 13.31
CA GLU A 148 -11.64 0.64 13.62
C GLU A 148 -12.24 -0.65 13.05
N TYR A 149 -13.56 -0.82 13.11
CA TYR A 149 -14.26 -1.97 12.55
C TYR A 149 -14.12 -2.04 11.02
N ILE A 150 -14.37 -0.92 10.33
CA ILE A 150 -14.24 -0.85 8.86
C ILE A 150 -12.80 -1.12 8.44
N MET A 151 -11.83 -0.44 9.07
CA MET A 151 -10.42 -0.63 8.74
C MET A 151 -9.94 -2.05 9.03
N GLY A 152 -10.28 -2.58 10.20
CA GLY A 152 -9.91 -3.94 10.59
C GLY A 152 -10.50 -4.98 9.64
N GLY A 153 -11.73 -4.79 9.19
CA GLY A 153 -12.38 -5.62 8.18
C GLY A 153 -11.66 -5.56 6.82
N CYS A 154 -11.44 -4.36 6.30
CA CYS A 154 -10.77 -4.15 5.01
C CYS A 154 -9.36 -4.74 5.00
N THR A 155 -8.53 -4.42 5.98
CA THR A 155 -7.14 -4.92 6.06
C THR A 155 -7.08 -6.44 6.25
N ARG A 156 -8.03 -7.01 6.99
CA ARG A 156 -8.09 -8.47 7.17
C ARG A 156 -8.50 -9.20 5.91
N VAL A 157 -9.47 -8.67 5.16
CA VAL A 157 -9.89 -9.24 3.87
C VAL A 157 -8.77 -9.14 2.85
N GLU A 158 -8.08 -8.00 2.80
CA GLU A 158 -6.90 -7.79 1.94
C GLU A 158 -5.80 -8.82 2.25
N ALA A 159 -5.45 -8.98 3.52
CA ALA A 159 -4.43 -9.96 3.94
C ALA A 159 -4.83 -11.40 3.61
N ALA A 160 -6.10 -11.76 3.74
CA ALA A 160 -6.61 -13.08 3.37
C ALA A 160 -6.50 -13.31 1.86
N TRP A 161 -6.92 -12.33 1.06
CA TRP A 161 -6.84 -12.38 -0.40
C TRP A 161 -5.40 -12.53 -0.91
N ILE A 162 -4.45 -11.77 -0.35
CA ILE A 162 -3.01 -11.91 -0.63
C ILE A 162 -2.51 -13.30 -0.22
N GLY A 163 -2.92 -13.78 0.96
CA GLY A 163 -2.56 -15.12 1.48
C GLY A 163 -3.03 -16.26 0.58
N GLU A 164 -4.17 -16.09 -0.08
CA GLU A 164 -4.75 -17.03 -1.05
C GLU A 164 -4.20 -16.83 -2.48
N ASN A 165 -3.06 -16.15 -2.63
CA ASN A 165 -2.42 -15.84 -3.91
C ASN A 165 -3.32 -15.07 -4.90
N MET A 166 -4.22 -14.24 -4.38
CA MET A 166 -5.12 -13.39 -5.18
C MET A 166 -5.92 -14.19 -6.22
N THR A 167 -6.40 -15.37 -5.83
CA THR A 167 -7.18 -16.26 -6.74
C THR A 167 -8.50 -15.64 -7.17
N VAL A 168 -9.11 -14.82 -6.32
CA VAL A 168 -10.30 -14.03 -6.67
C VAL A 168 -9.85 -12.80 -7.48
N PRO A 169 -10.47 -12.48 -8.62
CA PRO A 169 -10.16 -11.27 -9.38
C PRO A 169 -10.31 -9.99 -8.54
N ALA A 170 -9.43 -9.01 -8.77
CA ALA A 170 -9.42 -7.76 -8.01
C ALA A 170 -10.75 -7.00 -8.09
N ASP A 171 -11.39 -6.96 -9.27
CA ASP A 171 -12.70 -6.33 -9.48
C ASP A 171 -13.84 -7.00 -8.69
N HIS A 172 -13.72 -8.28 -8.39
CA HIS A 172 -14.66 -8.96 -7.48
C HIS A 172 -14.42 -8.53 -6.03
N MET A 173 -13.17 -8.43 -5.62
CA MET A 173 -12.81 -7.94 -4.28
C MET A 173 -13.25 -6.49 -4.09
N GLU A 174 -13.08 -5.65 -5.11
CA GLU A 174 -13.59 -4.28 -5.14
C GLU A 174 -15.09 -4.23 -4.85
N ARG A 175 -15.89 -5.05 -5.54
CA ARG A 175 -17.33 -5.11 -5.31
C ARG A 175 -17.70 -5.58 -3.91
N TYR A 176 -17.05 -6.63 -3.40
CA TYR A 176 -17.32 -7.14 -2.06
C TYR A 176 -17.03 -6.11 -0.99
N ILE A 177 -15.89 -5.42 -1.04
CA ILE A 177 -15.54 -4.41 -0.06
C ILE A 177 -16.50 -3.21 -0.13
N THR A 178 -16.86 -2.76 -1.34
CA THR A 178 -17.87 -1.71 -1.53
C THR A 178 -19.19 -2.10 -0.87
N GLU A 179 -19.68 -3.30 -1.14
CA GLU A 179 -20.92 -3.83 -0.56
C GLU A 179 -20.82 -3.91 0.98
N PHE A 180 -19.72 -4.43 1.52
CA PHE A 180 -19.54 -4.55 2.97
C PHE A 180 -19.54 -3.19 3.66
N ILE A 181 -18.85 -2.18 3.10
CA ILE A 181 -18.82 -0.83 3.65
C ILE A 181 -20.21 -0.19 3.55
N LYS A 182 -20.87 -0.26 2.40
CA LYS A 182 -22.23 0.27 2.20
C LYS A 182 -23.24 -0.34 3.16
N ASN A 183 -23.25 -1.66 3.29
CA ASN A 183 -24.12 -2.35 4.23
C ASN A 183 -23.84 -1.97 5.69
N THR A 184 -22.56 -1.83 6.05
CA THR A 184 -22.16 -1.41 7.40
C THR A 184 -22.65 -0.01 7.72
N LEU A 185 -22.62 0.91 6.76
CA LEU A 185 -23.04 2.31 6.91
C LEU A 185 -24.51 2.53 6.56
N GLN A 186 -25.23 1.50 6.07
CA GLN A 186 -26.62 1.59 5.64
C GLN A 186 -26.85 2.64 4.53
N ILE A 187 -25.88 2.80 3.63
CA ILE A 187 -25.96 3.70 2.48
C ILE A 187 -26.26 2.90 1.20
N ALA A 188 -26.98 3.56 0.26
CA ALA A 188 -27.43 2.93 -0.99
C ALA A 188 -26.27 2.73 -2.00
#